data_b3e47cc0ef571d48e8f0799905bed970
#
_entry.id   b3e47cc0ef571d48e8f0799905bed970
#
_cell.length_a   1.000
_cell.length_b   1.000
_cell.length_c   1.000
_cell.angle_alpha   90.00
_cell.angle_beta   90.00
_cell.angle_gamma   90.00
#
_symmetry.space_group_name_H-M   'P 1'
#
loop_
_entity.id
_entity.type
_entity.pdbx_description
1 polymer ?
#
loop_
_entity_poly.entity_id
_entity_poly.type
_entity_poly.pdbx_seq_one_letter_code
_entity_poly.pdbx_strand_id
1 'polypeptide(L)'
;PTTTEEVQALLKRIGVDGVRYEEFFITSFDGDVLGLYDYLTEYENLDELNHLACLLSELDQSDLEKFEAVIDCGSHTSSVADLINLTQNLDCYEFYPDIENEEDLGRYFSEDLPIPDELKDYFDYEAYGRDVSINEGGHFAPGGYIVQTSGDFKEFYRDTKDIPAEHRVFSYPKLSIREQMAAYKEIIDGSSLEGYRKLSNKEREER
;
A
#
# COMPACT_ATOMS: atom_id res chain seq x y z
N PRO A 1 -10.19 -0.97 -10.73
CA PRO A 1 -9.84 -0.20 -9.55
C PRO A 1 -11.01 0.70 -9.17
N THR A 2 -11.31 0.70 -7.90
CA THR A 2 -12.40 1.52 -7.35
C THR A 2 -11.91 2.97 -7.29
N THR A 3 -12.67 3.90 -7.85
CA THR A 3 -12.31 5.32 -7.76
C THR A 3 -12.59 5.87 -6.37
N THR A 4 -11.97 7.01 -6.01
CA THR A 4 -12.20 7.69 -4.73
C THR A 4 -13.70 7.99 -4.53
N GLU A 5 -14.42 8.40 -5.58
CA GLU A 5 -15.85 8.70 -5.55
C GLU A 5 -16.70 7.44 -5.28
N GLU A 6 -16.30 6.29 -5.83
CA GLU A 6 -16.99 5.02 -5.58
C GLU A 6 -16.81 4.57 -4.14
N VAL A 7 -15.60 4.72 -3.57
CA VAL A 7 -15.34 4.43 -2.14
C VAL A 7 -16.16 5.37 -1.26
N GLN A 8 -16.19 6.67 -1.54
CA GLN A 8 -17.02 7.65 -0.82
C GLN A 8 -18.52 7.28 -0.89
N ALA A 9 -19.00 6.90 -2.07
CA ALA A 9 -20.39 6.48 -2.25
C ALA A 9 -20.73 5.21 -1.48
N LEU A 10 -19.80 4.25 -1.43
CA LEU A 10 -19.92 3.03 -0.64
C LEU A 10 -20.02 3.34 0.87
N LEU A 11 -19.08 4.12 1.40
CA LEU A 11 -19.06 4.50 2.81
C LEU A 11 -20.33 5.22 3.22
N LYS A 12 -20.81 6.15 2.38
CA LYS A 12 -22.09 6.82 2.61
C LYS A 12 -23.26 5.84 2.64
N ARG A 13 -23.27 4.83 1.76
CA ARG A 13 -24.33 3.81 1.67
C ARG A 13 -24.37 2.93 2.93
N ILE A 14 -23.22 2.57 3.50
CA ILE A 14 -23.13 1.76 4.72
C ILE A 14 -23.20 2.59 6.00
N GLY A 15 -23.29 3.93 5.90
CA GLY A 15 -23.48 4.83 7.02
C GLY A 15 -22.19 5.23 7.74
N VAL A 16 -21.02 4.93 7.17
CA VAL A 16 -19.73 5.42 7.69
C VAL A 16 -19.54 6.85 7.21
N ASP A 17 -19.70 7.80 8.13
CA ASP A 17 -19.67 9.24 7.82
C ASP A 17 -18.55 9.99 8.55
N GLY A 18 -17.69 9.26 9.30
CA GLY A 18 -16.59 9.85 10.08
C GLY A 18 -17.04 10.63 11.31
N VAL A 19 -18.35 10.64 11.62
CA VAL A 19 -18.94 11.35 12.77
C VAL A 19 -19.70 10.39 13.67
N ARG A 20 -20.54 9.53 13.09
CA ARG A 20 -21.37 8.55 13.83
C ARG A 20 -20.69 7.20 13.96
N TYR A 21 -19.98 6.80 12.91
CA TYR A 21 -19.26 5.54 12.80
C TYR A 21 -17.83 5.90 12.44
N GLU A 22 -17.00 6.10 13.47
CA GLU A 22 -15.58 6.42 13.35
C GLU A 22 -14.72 5.16 13.33
N GLU A 23 -15.23 4.06 13.89
CA GLU A 23 -14.51 2.80 13.95
C GLU A 23 -15.00 1.84 12.87
N PHE A 24 -14.11 1.38 12.06
CA PHE A 24 -14.30 0.28 11.12
C PHE A 24 -13.04 -0.59 11.15
N PHE A 25 -13.18 -1.82 10.73
CA PHE A 25 -12.04 -2.71 10.50
C PHE A 25 -12.19 -3.37 9.14
N ILE A 26 -11.05 -3.61 8.49
CA ILE A 26 -11.00 -4.20 7.16
C ILE A 26 -10.97 -5.71 7.33
N THR A 27 -11.90 -6.40 6.70
CA THR A 27 -12.02 -7.86 6.83
C THR A 27 -11.26 -8.62 5.73
N SER A 28 -10.96 -7.95 4.63
CA SER A 28 -10.25 -8.55 3.51
C SER A 28 -9.71 -7.46 2.59
N PHE A 29 -8.58 -7.76 1.98
CA PHE A 29 -7.99 -6.98 0.90
C PHE A 29 -8.06 -7.81 -0.38
N ASP A 30 -8.21 -7.15 -1.51
CA ASP A 30 -8.19 -7.75 -2.84
C ASP A 30 -7.54 -6.78 -3.83
N GLY A 31 -6.64 -7.26 -4.67
CA GLY A 31 -5.90 -6.45 -5.65
C GLY A 31 -4.82 -7.25 -6.35
N ASP A 32 -4.18 -6.64 -7.31
CA ASP A 32 -3.29 -7.28 -8.27
C ASP A 32 -1.79 -7.23 -7.85
N VAL A 33 -1.46 -6.55 -6.75
CA VAL A 33 -0.07 -6.40 -6.27
C VAL A 33 0.29 -7.56 -5.37
N LEU A 34 1.23 -8.39 -5.81
CA LEU A 34 1.69 -9.57 -5.07
C LEU A 34 2.38 -9.19 -3.75
N GLY A 35 2.04 -9.90 -2.68
CA GLY A 35 2.68 -9.72 -1.37
C GLY A 35 2.25 -8.49 -0.59
N LEU A 36 1.53 -7.51 -1.20
CA LEU A 36 1.16 -6.26 -0.53
C LEU A 36 0.33 -6.49 0.74
N TYR A 37 -0.57 -7.47 0.73
CA TYR A 37 -1.50 -7.71 1.84
C TYR A 37 -0.84 -8.23 3.11
N ASP A 38 0.33 -8.82 3.00
CA ASP A 38 1.10 -9.31 4.15
C ASP A 38 1.59 -8.18 5.05
N TYR A 39 1.61 -6.95 4.52
CA TYR A 39 2.06 -5.73 5.21
C TYR A 39 0.93 -4.82 5.64
N LEU A 40 -0.34 -5.19 5.40
CA LEU A 40 -1.51 -4.40 5.75
C LEU A 40 -2.26 -5.02 6.91
N THR A 41 -2.78 -4.19 7.80
CA THR A 41 -3.56 -4.60 8.97
C THR A 41 -5.04 -4.24 8.83
N GLU A 42 -5.88 -4.81 9.67
CA GLU A 42 -7.33 -4.54 9.69
C GLU A 42 -7.70 -3.11 10.13
N TYR A 43 -6.75 -2.36 10.68
CA TYR A 43 -6.96 -1.01 11.25
C TYR A 43 -6.33 0.11 10.43
N GLU A 44 -5.97 -0.15 9.17
CA GLU A 44 -5.33 0.85 8.33
C GLU A 44 -6.23 2.05 8.04
N ASN A 45 -5.61 3.20 7.86
CA ASN A 45 -6.31 4.43 7.49
C ASN A 45 -6.79 4.36 6.03
N LEU A 46 -8.11 4.55 5.79
CA LEU A 46 -8.67 4.46 4.45
C LEU A 46 -8.18 5.55 3.49
N ASP A 47 -7.87 6.75 3.97
CA ASP A 47 -7.31 7.80 3.13
C ASP A 47 -5.90 7.44 2.66
N GLU A 48 -5.07 6.84 3.54
CA GLU A 48 -3.75 6.34 3.19
C GLU A 48 -3.83 5.15 2.22
N LEU A 49 -4.72 4.19 2.48
CA LEU A 49 -4.92 3.05 1.58
C LEU A 49 -5.39 3.49 0.20
N ASN A 50 -6.34 4.44 0.14
CA ASN A 50 -6.82 4.96 -1.14
C ASN A 50 -5.72 5.75 -1.87
N HIS A 51 -4.92 6.51 -1.13
CA HIS A 51 -3.78 7.23 -1.70
C HIS A 51 -2.73 6.25 -2.25
N LEU A 52 -2.37 5.22 -1.50
CA LEU A 52 -1.48 4.15 -1.97
C LEU A 52 -2.04 3.48 -3.23
N ALA A 53 -3.33 3.13 -3.25
CA ALA A 53 -3.97 2.51 -4.41
C ALA A 53 -3.93 3.43 -5.65
N CYS A 54 -4.13 4.74 -5.48
CA CYS A 54 -4.00 5.71 -6.57
C CYS A 54 -2.56 5.75 -7.11
N LEU A 55 -1.56 5.83 -6.22
CA LEU A 55 -0.15 5.85 -6.62
C LEU A 55 0.25 4.56 -7.35
N LEU A 56 -0.16 3.39 -6.85
CA LEU A 56 0.10 2.11 -7.52
C LEU A 56 -0.56 2.04 -8.90
N SER A 57 -1.74 2.63 -9.07
CA SER A 57 -2.42 2.67 -10.38
C SER A 57 -1.75 3.57 -11.42
N GLU A 58 -0.88 4.49 -10.99
CA GLU A 58 -0.09 5.38 -11.83
C GLU A 58 1.24 4.75 -12.28
N LEU A 59 1.70 3.68 -11.60
CA LEU A 59 2.90 2.94 -11.99
C LEU A 59 2.68 2.20 -13.31
N ASP A 60 3.70 2.16 -14.14
CA ASP A 60 3.71 1.26 -15.27
C ASP A 60 4.03 -0.19 -14.83
N GLN A 61 3.92 -1.14 -15.76
CA GLN A 61 4.10 -2.55 -15.44
C GLN A 61 5.51 -2.85 -14.89
N SER A 62 6.54 -2.21 -15.42
CA SER A 62 7.92 -2.42 -14.96
C SER A 62 8.16 -1.87 -13.55
N ASP A 63 7.60 -0.69 -13.25
CA ASP A 63 7.67 -0.10 -11.92
C ASP A 63 6.85 -0.90 -10.90
N LEU A 64 5.72 -1.48 -11.32
CA LEU A 64 4.91 -2.34 -10.46
C LEU A 64 5.65 -3.63 -10.10
N GLU A 65 6.28 -4.30 -11.08
CA GLU A 65 7.11 -5.49 -10.84
C GLU A 65 8.31 -5.17 -9.92
N LYS A 66 8.93 -4.01 -10.13
CA LYS A 66 9.99 -3.52 -9.23
C LYS A 66 9.48 -3.27 -7.82
N PHE A 67 8.30 -2.64 -7.67
CA PHE A 67 7.66 -2.43 -6.36
C PHE A 67 7.40 -3.75 -5.66
N GLU A 68 6.84 -4.75 -6.36
CA GLU A 68 6.59 -6.09 -5.83
C GLU A 68 7.89 -6.77 -5.37
N ALA A 69 8.97 -6.66 -6.15
CA ALA A 69 10.27 -7.20 -5.79
C ALA A 69 10.86 -6.53 -4.53
N VAL A 70 10.68 -5.21 -4.36
CA VAL A 70 11.16 -4.50 -3.17
C VAL A 70 10.38 -4.88 -1.92
N ILE A 71 9.05 -5.00 -1.99
CA ILE A 71 8.26 -5.42 -0.83
C ILE A 71 8.55 -6.88 -0.45
N ASP A 72 8.81 -7.77 -1.40
CA ASP A 72 9.22 -9.15 -1.12
C ASP A 72 10.51 -9.21 -0.28
N CYS A 73 11.44 -8.27 -0.49
CA CYS A 73 12.63 -8.12 0.36
C CYS A 73 12.31 -7.61 1.78
N GLY A 74 11.08 -7.18 2.06
CA GLY A 74 10.70 -6.56 3.34
C GLY A 74 11.29 -5.17 3.56
N SER A 75 11.73 -4.49 2.51
CA SER A 75 12.29 -3.13 2.60
C SER A 75 11.18 -2.09 2.56
N HIS A 76 11.20 -1.13 3.50
CA HIS A 76 10.20 -0.05 3.58
C HIS A 76 8.73 -0.55 3.59
N THR A 77 8.44 -1.56 4.41
CA THR A 77 7.13 -2.23 4.49
C THR A 77 6.52 -2.19 5.89
N SER A 78 7.07 -1.40 6.80
CA SER A 78 6.64 -1.38 8.22
C SER A 78 5.30 -0.66 8.43
N SER A 79 4.85 0.15 7.46
CA SER A 79 3.61 0.92 7.51
C SER A 79 3.09 1.26 6.11
N VAL A 80 1.83 1.66 6.01
CA VAL A 80 1.28 2.21 4.74
C VAL A 80 2.06 3.46 4.30
N ALA A 81 2.53 4.27 5.24
CA ALA A 81 3.37 5.43 4.93
C ALA A 81 4.70 5.03 4.26
N ASP A 82 5.32 3.93 4.70
CA ASP A 82 6.53 3.41 4.06
C ASP A 82 6.24 2.92 2.64
N LEU A 83 5.12 2.23 2.44
CA LEU A 83 4.68 1.78 1.12
C LEU A 83 4.38 2.97 0.17
N ILE A 84 3.73 4.03 0.67
CA ILE A 84 3.51 5.27 -0.08
C ILE A 84 4.84 5.90 -0.48
N ASN A 85 5.79 6.00 0.46
CA ASN A 85 7.12 6.54 0.15
C ASN A 85 7.87 5.65 -0.84
N LEU A 86 7.72 4.33 -0.77
CA LEU A 86 8.36 3.40 -1.69
C LEU A 86 7.93 3.64 -3.13
N THR A 87 6.63 3.89 -3.41
CA THR A 87 6.18 4.18 -4.78
C THR A 87 6.87 5.39 -5.41
N GLN A 88 7.40 6.31 -4.59
CA GLN A 88 8.07 7.53 -5.02
C GLN A 88 9.61 7.44 -4.98
N ASN A 89 10.15 6.28 -4.63
CA ASN A 89 11.58 6.02 -4.49
C ASN A 89 12.04 4.75 -5.22
N LEU A 90 11.30 4.31 -6.22
CA LEU A 90 11.68 3.14 -7.02
C LEU A 90 12.98 3.33 -7.81
N ASP A 91 13.40 4.58 -8.01
CA ASP A 91 14.70 4.95 -8.57
C ASP A 91 15.89 4.62 -7.64
N CYS A 92 15.64 4.37 -6.35
CA CYS A 92 16.64 3.85 -5.42
C CYS A 92 16.95 2.36 -5.60
N TYR A 93 16.28 1.69 -6.54
CA TYR A 93 16.45 0.26 -6.79
C TYR A 93 16.67 0.00 -8.28
N GLU A 94 17.52 -0.99 -8.55
CA GLU A 94 17.66 -1.60 -9.88
C GLU A 94 17.01 -2.98 -9.86
N PHE A 95 16.18 -3.25 -10.86
CA PHE A 95 15.48 -4.52 -11.03
C PHE A 95 15.91 -5.16 -12.35
N TYR A 96 16.33 -6.42 -12.27
CA TYR A 96 16.76 -7.23 -13.39
C TYR A 96 15.72 -8.33 -13.59
N PRO A 97 14.78 -8.14 -14.52
CA PRO A 97 13.73 -9.13 -14.78
C PRO A 97 14.33 -10.43 -15.34
N ASP A 98 13.63 -11.55 -15.11
CA ASP A 98 14.00 -12.87 -15.61
C ASP A 98 15.31 -13.46 -15.03
N ILE A 99 15.92 -12.81 -14.02
CA ILE A 99 17.08 -13.34 -13.29
C ILE A 99 16.60 -13.97 -11.99
N GLU A 100 16.41 -15.29 -12.00
CA GLU A 100 15.78 -16.02 -10.89
C GLU A 100 16.77 -16.71 -9.94
N ASN A 101 18.03 -16.83 -10.34
CA ASN A 101 19.04 -17.56 -9.58
C ASN A 101 20.46 -17.04 -9.83
N GLU A 102 21.43 -17.59 -9.08
CA GLU A 102 22.84 -17.18 -9.18
C GLU A 102 23.43 -17.48 -10.55
N GLU A 103 23.03 -18.56 -11.24
CA GLU A 103 23.57 -18.87 -12.57
C GLU A 103 23.11 -17.82 -13.59
N ASP A 104 21.84 -17.44 -13.58
CA ASP A 104 21.30 -16.38 -14.46
C ASP A 104 21.99 -15.05 -14.20
N LEU A 105 22.15 -14.70 -12.91
CA LEU A 105 22.86 -13.49 -12.49
C LEU A 105 24.31 -13.50 -12.97
N GLY A 106 25.00 -14.63 -12.80
CA GLY A 106 26.36 -14.79 -13.25
C GLY A 106 26.51 -14.72 -14.77
N ARG A 107 25.57 -15.25 -15.53
CA ARG A 107 25.54 -15.13 -17.00
C ARG A 107 25.36 -13.67 -17.41
N TYR A 108 24.40 -12.98 -16.83
CA TYR A 108 24.12 -11.57 -17.13
C TYR A 108 25.34 -10.68 -16.86
N PHE A 109 25.92 -10.71 -15.67
CA PHE A 109 27.06 -9.85 -15.31
C PHE A 109 28.38 -10.29 -15.93
N SER A 110 28.48 -11.49 -16.50
CA SER A 110 29.65 -11.95 -17.20
C SER A 110 29.70 -11.56 -18.69
N GLU A 111 28.60 -11.01 -19.24
CA GLU A 111 28.57 -10.61 -20.68
C GLU A 111 29.65 -9.61 -21.03
N ASP A 112 29.97 -8.68 -20.13
CA ASP A 112 30.99 -7.67 -20.33
C ASP A 112 32.41 -8.15 -19.93
N LEU A 113 32.55 -9.39 -19.43
CA LEU A 113 33.85 -9.93 -19.08
C LEU A 113 34.59 -10.46 -20.34
N PRO A 114 35.89 -10.24 -20.44
CA PRO A 114 36.70 -10.73 -21.57
C PRO A 114 36.97 -12.24 -21.47
N ILE A 115 35.94 -13.06 -21.41
CA ILE A 115 36.05 -14.52 -21.34
C ILE A 115 36.20 -15.05 -22.76
N PRO A 116 37.33 -15.74 -23.10
CA PRO A 116 37.49 -16.39 -24.39
C PRO A 116 36.38 -17.43 -24.63
N ASP A 117 35.88 -17.50 -25.87
CA ASP A 117 34.79 -18.39 -26.24
C ASP A 117 35.04 -19.86 -25.87
N GLU A 118 36.29 -20.31 -26.00
CA GLU A 118 36.72 -21.68 -25.65
C GLU A 118 36.62 -21.97 -24.12
N LEU A 119 36.51 -20.93 -23.27
CA LEU A 119 36.44 -21.05 -21.82
C LEU A 119 35.05 -20.81 -21.26
N LYS A 120 34.10 -20.31 -22.06
CA LYS A 120 32.75 -20.02 -21.63
C LYS A 120 32.04 -21.25 -21.05
N ASP A 121 32.22 -22.43 -21.65
CA ASP A 121 31.63 -23.69 -21.18
C ASP A 121 32.25 -24.22 -19.88
N TYR A 122 33.39 -23.68 -19.45
CA TYR A 122 34.11 -24.04 -18.23
C TYR A 122 33.99 -22.96 -17.15
N PHE A 123 33.35 -21.82 -17.45
CA PHE A 123 33.19 -20.74 -16.50
C PHE A 123 32.05 -21.09 -15.51
N ASP A 124 32.32 -20.97 -14.22
CA ASP A 124 31.36 -21.22 -13.16
C ASP A 124 30.48 -20.00 -12.95
N TYR A 125 29.42 -19.90 -13.75
CA TYR A 125 28.48 -18.78 -13.70
C TYR A 125 27.73 -18.71 -12.35
N GLU A 126 27.38 -19.85 -11.75
CA GLU A 126 26.70 -19.91 -10.46
C GLU A 126 27.59 -19.33 -9.34
N ALA A 127 28.86 -19.74 -9.28
CA ALA A 127 29.79 -19.21 -8.29
C ALA A 127 30.01 -17.69 -8.49
N TYR A 128 30.17 -17.26 -9.75
CA TYR A 128 30.34 -15.85 -10.07
C TYR A 128 29.10 -15.04 -9.69
N GLY A 129 27.90 -15.49 -10.04
CA GLY A 129 26.64 -14.80 -9.69
C GLY A 129 26.39 -14.73 -8.19
N ARG A 130 26.76 -15.78 -7.45
CA ARG A 130 26.72 -15.77 -5.98
C ARG A 130 27.64 -14.67 -5.42
N ASP A 131 28.86 -14.57 -5.94
CA ASP A 131 29.79 -13.53 -5.49
C ASP A 131 29.26 -12.11 -5.84
N VAL A 132 28.65 -11.93 -7.01
CA VAL A 132 27.97 -10.68 -7.39
C VAL A 132 26.84 -10.36 -6.41
N SER A 133 25.94 -11.32 -6.15
CA SER A 133 24.81 -11.12 -5.23
C SER A 133 25.26 -10.71 -3.82
N ILE A 134 26.32 -11.36 -3.30
CA ILE A 134 26.89 -11.02 -2.00
C ILE A 134 27.52 -9.62 -1.98
N ASN A 135 28.23 -9.26 -3.03
CA ASN A 135 28.93 -7.97 -3.11
C ASN A 135 27.96 -6.79 -3.29
N GLU A 136 26.90 -6.97 -4.07
CA GLU A 136 25.90 -5.94 -4.30
C GLU A 136 24.81 -5.90 -3.22
N GLY A 137 24.66 -6.98 -2.46
CA GLY A 137 23.64 -7.09 -1.42
C GLY A 137 22.23 -7.16 -1.97
N GLY A 138 22.07 -7.69 -3.19
CA GLY A 138 20.77 -7.83 -3.82
C GLY A 138 20.01 -9.06 -3.36
N HIS A 139 18.78 -9.18 -3.86
CA HIS A 139 17.84 -10.22 -3.47
C HIS A 139 17.14 -10.83 -4.71
N PHE A 140 16.94 -12.15 -4.72
CA PHE A 140 16.11 -12.82 -5.71
C PHE A 140 14.66 -12.77 -5.24
N ALA A 141 13.84 -12.03 -5.98
CA ALA A 141 12.42 -11.84 -5.73
C ALA A 141 11.58 -12.51 -6.84
N PRO A 142 10.27 -12.67 -6.66
CA PRO A 142 9.40 -13.11 -7.75
C PRO A 142 9.58 -12.23 -8.99
N GLY A 143 9.90 -12.86 -10.11
CA GLY A 143 10.07 -12.18 -11.39
C GLY A 143 11.46 -11.61 -11.69
N GLY A 144 12.42 -11.66 -10.74
CA GLY A 144 13.77 -11.19 -11.04
C GLY A 144 14.68 -10.97 -9.83
N TYR A 145 15.76 -10.28 -10.08
CA TYR A 145 16.75 -9.90 -9.07
C TYR A 145 16.68 -8.39 -8.81
N ILE A 146 16.62 -7.99 -7.55
CA ILE A 146 16.54 -6.61 -7.12
C ILE A 146 17.73 -6.21 -6.26
N VAL A 147 18.27 -5.03 -6.49
CA VAL A 147 19.37 -4.46 -5.70
C VAL A 147 19.07 -3.01 -5.35
N GLN A 148 19.36 -2.63 -4.11
CA GLN A 148 19.27 -1.22 -3.70
C GLN A 148 20.52 -0.49 -4.19
N THR A 149 20.31 0.60 -4.93
CA THR A 149 21.37 1.49 -5.38
C THR A 149 21.81 2.44 -4.25
N SER A 150 22.86 3.22 -4.49
CA SER A 150 23.32 4.23 -3.52
C SER A 150 22.43 5.48 -3.44
N GLY A 151 21.24 5.47 -4.04
CA GLY A 151 20.27 6.56 -3.99
C GLY A 151 19.76 6.85 -2.57
N ASP A 152 19.61 8.12 -2.23
CA ASP A 152 19.02 8.52 -0.95
C ASP A 152 17.50 8.33 -0.98
N PHE A 153 17.00 7.37 -0.23
CA PHE A 153 15.56 7.21 -0.01
C PHE A 153 14.98 8.43 0.68
N LYS A 154 13.97 9.07 0.08
CA LYS A 154 13.39 10.33 0.55
C LYS A 154 12.01 10.10 1.13
N GLU A 155 11.77 10.67 2.29
CA GLU A 155 10.47 10.68 2.93
C GLU A 155 9.61 11.84 2.37
N PHE A 156 8.83 11.58 1.32
CA PHE A 156 7.93 12.53 0.70
C PHE A 156 6.59 12.61 1.44
N TYR A 157 6.12 11.48 1.92
CA TYR A 157 4.88 11.33 2.68
C TYR A 157 5.17 11.12 4.16
N ARG A 158 4.54 11.88 5.04
CA ARG A 158 4.73 11.84 6.51
C ARG A 158 3.45 11.62 7.28
N ASP A 159 2.36 12.25 6.84
CA ASP A 159 1.06 12.12 7.50
C ASP A 159 -0.11 12.37 6.51
N THR A 160 -1.33 12.12 6.98
CA THR A 160 -2.55 12.29 6.18
C THR A 160 -2.79 13.69 5.61
N LYS A 161 -2.05 14.72 6.08
CA LYS A 161 -2.14 16.08 5.52
C LYS A 161 -1.44 16.20 4.17
N ASP A 162 -0.50 15.30 3.90
CA ASP A 162 0.23 15.26 2.64
C ASP A 162 -0.60 14.60 1.53
N ILE A 163 -1.71 13.91 1.88
CA ILE A 163 -2.61 13.29 0.89
C ILE A 163 -3.32 14.37 0.08
N PRO A 164 -3.24 14.32 -1.26
CA PRO A 164 -3.99 15.19 -2.15
C PRO A 164 -5.51 15.11 -1.89
N ALA A 165 -6.21 16.23 -2.04
CA ALA A 165 -7.64 16.30 -1.75
C ALA A 165 -8.48 15.31 -2.56
N GLU A 166 -8.07 15.05 -3.81
CA GLU A 166 -8.68 14.09 -4.74
C GLU A 166 -8.54 12.63 -4.31
N HIS A 167 -7.52 12.31 -3.49
CA HIS A 167 -7.31 10.96 -2.96
C HIS A 167 -7.97 10.73 -1.61
N ARG A 168 -8.54 11.77 -0.99
CA ARG A 168 -9.19 11.65 0.31
C ARG A 168 -10.58 11.06 0.19
N VAL A 169 -10.78 9.94 0.82
CA VAL A 169 -12.07 9.25 0.92
C VAL A 169 -12.96 9.96 1.93
N PHE A 170 -12.39 10.36 3.06
CA PHE A 170 -13.05 11.17 4.05
C PHE A 170 -12.72 12.65 3.79
N SER A 171 -13.61 13.35 3.11
CA SER A 171 -13.56 14.81 3.14
C SER A 171 -14.00 15.27 4.52
N TYR A 172 -13.08 15.26 5.49
CA TYR A 172 -13.34 15.90 6.78
C TYR A 172 -13.40 17.41 6.55
N PRO A 173 -14.60 18.03 6.55
CA PRO A 173 -14.62 19.44 6.86
C PRO A 173 -13.98 19.51 8.26
N LYS A 174 -13.00 20.39 8.44
CA LYS A 174 -12.51 20.72 9.79
C LYS A 174 -13.70 21.41 10.50
N LEU A 175 -14.61 20.58 11.01
CA LEU A 175 -15.71 21.07 11.81
C LEU A 175 -15.08 21.75 13.03
N SER A 176 -15.42 23.01 13.24
CA SER A 176 -15.05 23.70 14.46
C SER A 176 -15.59 22.89 15.66
N ILE A 177 -14.97 22.98 16.82
CA ILE A 177 -15.45 22.31 18.07
C ILE A 177 -16.94 22.57 18.29
N ARG A 178 -17.43 23.75 17.89
CA ARG A 178 -18.83 24.13 18.01
C ARG A 178 -19.75 23.35 17.05
N GLU A 179 -19.29 23.07 15.84
CA GLU A 179 -20.02 22.28 14.85
C GLU A 179 -20.00 20.80 15.21
N GLN A 180 -18.88 20.27 15.73
CA GLN A 180 -18.81 18.91 16.29
C GLN A 180 -19.79 18.73 17.44
N MET A 181 -19.81 19.67 18.41
CA MET A 181 -20.76 19.63 19.53
C MET A 181 -22.23 19.73 19.06
N ALA A 182 -22.52 20.49 18.00
CA ALA A 182 -23.86 20.58 17.43
C ALA A 182 -24.29 19.24 16.79
N ALA A 183 -23.40 18.60 16.06
CA ALA A 183 -23.64 17.28 15.46
C ALA A 183 -23.87 16.20 16.53
N TYR A 184 -23.04 16.16 17.57
CA TYR A 184 -23.23 15.25 18.71
C TYR A 184 -24.58 15.50 19.43
N LYS A 185 -24.99 16.74 19.56
CA LYS A 185 -26.27 17.07 20.18
C LYS A 185 -27.46 16.59 19.36
N GLU A 186 -27.43 16.71 18.04
CA GLU A 186 -28.45 16.16 17.15
C GLU A 186 -28.53 14.63 17.22
N ILE A 187 -27.40 13.95 17.36
CA ILE A 187 -27.34 12.50 17.52
C ILE A 187 -28.00 12.08 18.84
N ILE A 188 -27.70 12.76 19.94
CA ILE A 188 -28.27 12.47 21.26
C ILE A 188 -29.76 12.74 21.24
N ASP A 189 -30.21 13.86 20.69
CA ASP A 189 -31.63 14.21 20.62
C ASP A 189 -32.40 13.27 19.67
N GLY A 190 -31.80 12.84 18.54
CA GLY A 190 -32.36 11.88 17.60
C GLY A 190 -32.50 10.47 18.20
N SER A 191 -31.49 10.00 18.93
CA SER A 191 -31.53 8.69 19.61
C SER A 191 -32.55 8.65 20.78
N SER A 192 -32.73 9.77 21.46
CA SER A 192 -33.76 9.93 22.48
C SER A 192 -35.17 9.78 21.89
N LEU A 193 -35.44 10.37 20.73
CA LEU A 193 -36.76 10.30 20.06
C LEU A 193 -37.10 8.89 19.56
N GLU A 194 -36.12 8.11 19.08
CA GLU A 194 -36.36 6.71 18.69
C GLU A 194 -36.59 5.80 19.91
N GLY A 195 -35.88 6.03 21.00
CA GLY A 195 -36.12 5.33 22.28
C GLY A 195 -37.53 5.56 22.83
N TYR A 196 -37.99 6.81 22.81
CA TYR A 196 -39.36 7.16 23.27
C TYR A 196 -40.45 6.60 22.33
N ARG A 197 -40.25 6.57 21.02
CA ARG A 197 -41.21 5.95 20.09
C ARG A 197 -41.33 4.45 20.27
N LYS A 198 -40.26 3.72 20.57
CA LYS A 198 -40.29 2.27 20.85
C LYS A 198 -41.03 1.96 22.17
N LEU A 199 -40.87 2.78 23.21
CA LEU A 199 -41.56 2.62 24.49
C LEU A 199 -43.04 2.93 24.35
N SER A 200 -43.44 3.99 23.66
CA SER A 200 -44.85 4.35 23.47
C SER A 200 -45.63 3.36 22.60
N ASN A 201 -44.99 2.67 21.68
CA ASN A 201 -45.62 1.63 20.88
C ASN A 201 -45.80 0.34 21.68
N LYS A 202 -44.88 0.00 22.58
CA LYS A 202 -45.00 -1.17 23.46
C LYS A 202 -46.13 -1.04 24.47
N GLU A 203 -46.36 0.16 25.01
CA GLU A 203 -47.50 0.44 25.93
C GLU A 203 -48.88 0.48 25.24
N ARG A 204 -48.90 0.61 23.88
CA ARG A 204 -50.15 0.55 23.09
C ARG A 204 -50.57 -0.87 22.71
N GLU A 205 -49.62 -1.80 22.65
CA GLU A 205 -49.89 -3.22 22.32
C GLU A 205 -50.28 -4.06 23.56
N GLU A 206 -50.03 -3.53 24.76
CA GLU A 206 -50.40 -4.20 26.05
C GLU A 206 -51.73 -3.68 26.66
N ARG A 207 -52.54 -2.94 25.90
CA ARG A 207 -53.91 -2.50 26.29
C ARG A 207 -54.92 -3.03 25.29
#